data_f9a1acbb44939fddace39993bb054b2d
#
_entry.id   f9a1acbb44939fddace39993bb054b2d
#
_cell.length_a   1.000
_cell.length_b   1.000
_cell.length_c   1.000
_cell.angle_alpha   90.00
_cell.angle_beta   90.00
_cell.angle_gamma   90.00
#
_symmetry.space_group_name_H-M   'P 1'
#
loop_
_entity.id
_entity.type
_entity.pdbx_description
1 polymer ?
#
loop_
_entity_poly.entity_id
_entity_poly.type
_entity_poly.pdbx_seq_one_letter_code
_entity_poly.pdbx_strand_id
1 'polypeptide(L)' 'MSVKRRDLIRYLERSGFLFQREGGNHTLYRNEQGITVAVKRHKIFDRITANEICKDAGLQPIF' A
#
# COMPACT_ATOMS: atom_id res chain seq x y z
N MET A 1 6.95 10.48 -12.51
CA MET A 1 6.29 9.21 -12.90
C MET A 1 5.21 8.88 -11.90
N SER A 2 4.21 8.15 -12.34
CA SER A 2 3.09 7.76 -11.48
C SER A 2 3.06 6.26 -11.28
N VAL A 3 2.44 5.84 -10.18
CA VAL A 3 2.29 4.43 -9.81
C VAL A 3 0.80 4.12 -9.75
N LYS A 4 0.38 3.10 -10.45
CA LYS A 4 -1.02 2.70 -10.41
C LYS A 4 -1.32 2.04 -9.07
N ARG A 5 -2.49 2.38 -8.51
CA ARG A 5 -2.92 1.81 -7.24
C ARG A 5 -2.87 0.28 -7.26
N ARG A 6 -3.31 -0.33 -8.35
CA ARG A 6 -3.31 -1.79 -8.47
C ARG A 6 -1.90 -2.38 -8.38
N ASP A 7 -0.90 -1.67 -8.89
CA ASP A 7 0.48 -2.16 -8.85
C ASP A 7 1.04 -2.06 -7.43
N LEU A 8 0.71 -1.00 -6.72
CA LEU A 8 1.10 -0.84 -5.32
C LEU A 8 0.44 -1.93 -4.46
N ILE A 9 -0.85 -2.16 -4.65
CA ILE A 9 -1.57 -3.18 -3.90
C ILE A 9 -1.01 -4.56 -4.20
N ARG A 10 -0.70 -4.84 -5.45
CA ARG A 10 -0.12 -6.13 -5.83
C ARG A 10 1.22 -6.35 -5.11
N TYR A 11 2.03 -5.32 -5.00
CA TYR A 11 3.28 -5.41 -4.27
C TYR A 11 3.04 -5.70 -2.78
N LEU A 12 2.07 -5.02 -2.19
CA LEU A 12 1.69 -5.28 -0.79
C LEU A 12 1.23 -6.72 -0.61
N GLU A 13 0.38 -7.21 -1.51
CA GLU A 13 -0.13 -8.58 -1.44
C GLU A 13 0.99 -9.62 -1.56
N ARG A 14 1.92 -9.40 -2.47
CA ARG A 14 3.08 -10.28 -2.63
C ARG A 14 3.98 -10.28 -1.40
N SER A 15 3.92 -9.21 -0.63
CA SER A 15 4.72 -9.06 0.57
C SER A 15 3.98 -9.54 1.82
N GLY A 16 2.83 -10.18 1.65
CA GLY A 16 2.10 -10.78 2.77
C GLY A 16 1.02 -9.91 3.37
N PHE A 17 0.70 -8.77 2.76
CA PHE A 17 -0.38 -7.91 3.24
C PHE A 17 -1.68 -8.34 2.60
N LEU A 18 -2.73 -8.41 3.42
CA LEU A 18 -4.06 -8.76 2.97
C LEU A 18 -5.03 -7.64 3.31
N PHE A 19 -6.08 -7.53 2.51
CA PHE A 19 -7.17 -6.60 2.77
C PHE A 19 -7.73 -6.86 4.17
N GLN A 20 -7.84 -5.82 4.97
CA GLN A 20 -8.42 -5.92 6.30
C GLN A 20 -9.82 -5.33 6.32
N ARG A 21 -9.96 -4.07 5.93
CA ARG A 21 -11.26 -3.40 5.91
C ARG A 21 -11.17 -2.07 5.18
N GLU A 22 -12.33 -1.54 4.81
CA GLU A 22 -12.43 -0.16 4.34
C GLU A 22 -12.55 0.77 5.53
N GLY A 23 -11.82 1.85 5.49
CA GLY A 23 -11.86 2.84 6.55
C GLY A 23 -11.91 4.25 5.98
N GLY A 24 -13.11 4.82 5.86
CA GLY A 24 -13.24 6.17 5.32
C GLY A 24 -12.68 6.29 3.91
N ASN A 25 -11.65 7.10 3.74
CA ASN A 25 -11.03 7.32 2.43
C ASN A 25 -9.90 6.36 2.13
N HIS A 26 -9.72 5.36 2.97
CA HIS A 26 -8.58 4.44 2.86
C HIS A 26 -9.05 3.00 2.83
N THR A 27 -8.26 2.16 2.19
CA THR A 27 -8.36 0.71 2.32
C THR A 27 -7.22 0.27 3.21
N LEU A 28 -7.52 -0.52 4.24
CA LEU A 28 -6.51 -0.98 5.19
C LEU A 28 -6.03 -2.37 4.82
N TYR A 29 -4.71 -2.53 4.78
CA TYR A 29 -4.05 -3.81 4.53
C TYR A 29 -3.20 -4.16 5.74
N ARG A 30 -3.15 -5.43 6.10
CA ARG A 30 -2.44 -5.89 7.27
C ARG A 30 -1.66 -7.17 6.97
N ASN A 31 -0.47 -7.30 7.55
CA ASN A 31 0.33 -8.53 7.43
C ASN A 31 0.25 -9.36 8.71
N GLU A 32 0.92 -10.51 8.70
CA GLU A 32 0.92 -11.44 9.82
C GLU A 32 1.58 -10.87 11.08
N GLN A 33 2.51 -9.95 10.91
CA GLN A 33 3.18 -9.32 12.04
C GLN A 33 2.36 -8.20 12.66
N GLY A 34 1.17 -7.93 12.12
CA GLY A 34 0.32 -6.88 12.66
C GLY A 34 0.60 -5.49 12.12
N ILE A 35 1.47 -5.37 11.12
CA ILE A 35 1.72 -4.08 10.48
C ILE A 35 0.52 -3.76 9.60
N THR A 36 -0.05 -2.58 9.79
CA THR A 36 -1.20 -2.12 9.02
C THR A 36 -0.82 -0.89 8.22
N VAL A 37 -1.21 -0.85 6.97
CA VAL A 37 -1.00 0.32 6.11
C VAL A 37 -2.31 0.77 5.53
N ALA A 38 -2.46 2.08 5.37
CA ALA A 38 -3.64 2.71 4.79
C ALA A 38 -3.29 3.14 3.37
N VAL A 39 -4.07 2.67 2.41
CA VAL A 39 -3.89 3.01 1.00
C VAL A 39 -5.08 3.83 0.56
N LYS A 40 -4.84 5.07 0.15
CA LYS A 40 -5.91 5.95 -0.33
C LYS A 40 -6.52 5.37 -1.61
N ARG A 41 -7.77 5.73 -1.87
CA ARG A 41 -8.52 5.20 -3.03
C ARG A 41 -8.23 5.93 -4.32
N HIS A 42 -7.11 6.60 -4.43
CA HIS A 42 -6.69 7.22 -5.69
C HIS A 42 -6.27 6.13 -6.67
N LYS A 43 -6.64 6.29 -7.93
CA LYS A 43 -6.25 5.31 -8.97
C LYS A 43 -4.76 5.35 -9.25
N ILE A 44 -4.15 6.52 -9.04
CA ILE A 44 -2.75 6.77 -9.35
C ILE A 44 -2.13 7.54 -8.19
N PHE A 45 -0.92 7.14 -7.82
CA PHE A 45 -0.11 7.83 -6.84
C PHE A 45 1.14 8.39 -7.50
N ASP A 46 1.67 9.49 -6.98
CA ASP A 46 3.01 9.86 -7.38
C ASP A 46 4.00 8.85 -6.75
N ARG A 47 5.20 8.80 -7.32
CA ARG A 47 6.20 7.83 -6.92
C ARG A 47 6.63 8.01 -5.46
N ILE A 48 6.72 9.26 -5.02
CA ILE A 48 7.14 9.55 -3.64
C ILE A 48 6.11 9.01 -2.65
N THR A 49 4.83 9.26 -2.90
CA THR A 49 3.76 8.76 -2.03
C THR A 49 3.71 7.24 -2.03
N ALA A 50 3.85 6.60 -3.20
CA ALA A 50 3.84 5.15 -3.29
C ALA A 50 5.00 4.55 -2.48
N ASN A 51 6.18 5.13 -2.57
CA ASN A 51 7.34 4.66 -1.82
C ASN A 51 7.20 4.91 -0.32
N GLU A 52 6.53 5.99 0.07
CA GLU A 52 6.23 6.24 1.48
C GLU A 52 5.32 5.14 2.05
N ILE A 53 4.33 4.72 1.29
CA ILE A 53 3.45 3.63 1.69
C ILE A 53 4.27 2.34 1.84
N CYS A 54 5.19 2.08 0.94
CA CYS A 54 6.08 0.92 1.06
C CYS A 54 6.90 0.98 2.35
N LYS A 55 7.45 2.13 2.67
CA LYS A 55 8.24 2.31 3.90
C LYS A 55 7.38 2.12 5.14
N ASP A 56 6.16 2.63 5.13
CA ASP A 56 5.23 2.44 6.24
C ASP A 56 4.92 0.96 6.46
N ALA A 57 4.94 0.20 5.38
CA ALA A 57 4.73 -1.25 5.44
C ALA A 57 6.00 -2.02 5.82
N GLY A 58 7.11 -1.34 5.99
CA GLY A 58 8.39 -1.99 6.25
C GLY A 58 9.00 -2.65 5.03
N LEU A 59 8.59 -2.22 3.84
CA LEU A 59 9.04 -2.79 2.57
C LEU A 59 10.01 -1.87 1.85
N GLN A 60 10.74 -2.44 0.91
CA GLN A 60 11.63 -1.67 0.04
C GLN A 60 10.82 -0.74 -0.86
N PRO A 61 11.23 0.52 -1.01
CA PRO A 61 10.57 1.45 -1.93
C PRO A 61 11.03 1.16 -3.36
N ILE A 62 10.23 0.41 -4.10
CA ILE A 62 10.62 -0.08 -5.44
C ILE A 62 10.07 0.75 -6.59
N PHE A 63 9.32 1.79 -6.31
CA PHE A 63 8.72 2.60 -7.39
C PHE A 63 9.54 3.89 -7.71
#